data_b08190ab2c56c02d7c550bd32a6d20a6
#
_entry.id   b08190ab2c56c02d7c550bd32a6d20a6
#
_cell.length_a   1.000
_cell.length_b   1.000
_cell.length_c   1.000
_cell.angle_alpha   90.00
_cell.angle_beta   90.00
_cell.angle_gamma   90.00
#
_symmetry.space_group_name_H-M   'P 1'
#
loop_
_entity.id
_entity.type
_entity.pdbx_description
1 polymer ?
#
loop_
_entity_poly.entity_id
_entity_poly.type
_entity_poly.pdbx_seq_one_letter_code
_entity_poly.pdbx_strand_id
1 'polypeptide(L)'
;MRTNQYANFPKDFLWGGAIAASQADGAYTVDGKQPNSSDVQPYLKGLSNEEIQFLEKQGMTVAMVKEGLADTTHFYPKRHGIDFYHTYESDLELLAEMGLKAFRTSIDWSRVFPNGDENTPNEAALAHYEKMIDKIRAVGMEPIITMLHYEMPINLTLTYGGWTNKAVISLFERYGKCLLDRLGHKVKYWIVINQINMIQIEPWLSLGICKDQYENMAQAEYQGVHNQLVAVAKVRAYAKTLDAELQMGTMVADGTVYPYSCRPDDVVLAMQHNRMQYFFTDVQFRGEYPKFAWNYFKENQISLEVTEDELQLLRENTMDYLAISYYFSQMVDATKNTNKADAITPNPYLEANPWGWEIDPQGLYNSLSQYWDRYQKPILIAENGFGMYDKIEAGKIQDDYRTSYLGDHIEQVGRAIYDGAEIIAYCAWGPIDIVSCSSQQMSKRYGFIYVDIDDEGNGTRKRLKKESFNWYKSVIESDGAQL
;
A
#
# COMPACT_ATOMS: atom_id res chain seq x y z
N MET A 1 4.42 -3.05 -29.20
CA MET A 1 3.47 -2.04 -28.73
C MET A 1 2.18 -2.17 -29.52
N ARG A 2 1.02 -2.01 -28.89
CA ARG A 2 -0.31 -2.07 -29.50
C ARG A 2 -1.03 -0.73 -29.27
N THR A 3 -2.04 -0.45 -30.09
CA THR A 3 -2.87 0.74 -29.91
C THR A 3 -3.90 0.50 -28.79
N ASN A 4 -4.00 1.43 -27.86
CA ASN A 4 -5.03 1.43 -26.83
C ASN A 4 -6.35 1.95 -27.42
N GLN A 5 -7.40 1.15 -27.39
CA GLN A 5 -8.71 1.55 -27.89
C GLN A 5 -9.44 2.56 -26.97
N TYR A 6 -8.99 2.70 -25.71
CA TYR A 6 -9.54 3.60 -24.70
C TYR A 6 -8.55 4.70 -24.28
N ALA A 7 -7.75 5.22 -25.21
CA ALA A 7 -6.73 6.23 -24.95
C ALA A 7 -7.35 7.65 -24.74
N ASN A 8 -8.19 7.78 -23.72
CA ASN A 8 -8.86 9.05 -23.38
C ASN A 8 -8.37 9.61 -22.04
N PHE A 9 -7.08 9.44 -21.74
CA PHE A 9 -6.51 9.96 -20.50
C PHE A 9 -6.54 11.50 -20.50
N PRO A 10 -6.90 12.13 -19.36
CA PRO A 10 -6.83 13.59 -19.22
C PRO A 10 -5.41 14.13 -19.46
N LYS A 11 -5.29 15.34 -19.96
CA LYS A 11 -3.97 15.98 -20.23
C LYS A 11 -3.12 16.16 -18.97
N ASP A 12 -3.77 16.29 -17.83
CA ASP A 12 -3.17 16.41 -16.49
C ASP A 12 -3.10 15.09 -15.75
N PHE A 13 -3.32 13.97 -16.44
CA PHE A 13 -3.22 12.64 -15.86
C PHE A 13 -1.78 12.36 -15.37
N LEU A 14 -1.67 11.89 -14.14
CA LEU A 14 -0.40 11.67 -13.48
C LEU A 14 0.10 10.22 -13.72
N TRP A 15 0.90 10.04 -14.75
CA TRP A 15 1.66 8.80 -14.98
C TRP A 15 2.77 8.70 -13.96
N GLY A 16 2.67 7.74 -13.05
CA GLY A 16 3.55 7.67 -11.88
C GLY A 16 4.19 6.32 -11.64
N GLY A 17 4.98 6.31 -10.57
CA GLY A 17 5.51 5.12 -9.94
C GLY A 17 5.45 5.26 -8.42
N ALA A 18 5.42 4.12 -7.72
CA ALA A 18 5.26 4.07 -6.27
C ALA A 18 6.26 3.13 -5.61
N ILE A 19 6.82 3.55 -4.49
CA ILE A 19 7.60 2.73 -3.55
C ILE A 19 7.13 2.96 -2.13
N ALA A 20 7.63 2.15 -1.18
CA ALA A 20 7.46 2.39 0.25
C ALA A 20 8.84 2.55 0.93
N ALA A 21 8.94 3.46 1.88
CA ALA A 21 10.15 3.70 2.65
C ALA A 21 10.64 2.42 3.34
N SER A 22 9.72 1.65 3.94
CA SER A 22 10.02 0.37 4.60
C SER A 22 10.69 -0.68 3.70
N GLN A 23 10.47 -0.61 2.38
CA GLN A 23 10.98 -1.60 1.42
C GLN A 23 12.20 -1.08 0.63
N ALA A 24 12.36 0.24 0.54
CA ALA A 24 13.34 0.87 -0.32
C ALA A 24 14.48 1.59 0.42
N ASP A 25 14.17 2.33 1.49
CA ASP A 25 15.10 3.25 2.13
C ASP A 25 16.35 2.56 2.68
N GLY A 26 16.18 1.50 3.46
CA GLY A 26 17.28 0.96 4.25
C GLY A 26 17.73 1.95 5.33
N ALA A 27 19.04 2.20 5.42
CA ALA A 27 19.63 3.15 6.39
C ALA A 27 19.09 2.98 7.82
N TYR A 28 18.97 1.73 8.27
CA TYR A 28 18.28 1.26 9.48
C TYR A 28 18.66 2.00 10.77
N THR A 29 19.93 2.42 10.89
CA THR A 29 20.46 3.10 12.08
C THR A 29 20.91 4.53 11.82
N VAL A 30 20.59 5.09 10.64
CA VAL A 30 21.05 6.41 10.24
C VAL A 30 20.12 7.48 10.80
N ASP A 31 20.72 8.62 11.20
CA ASP A 31 20.02 9.82 11.67
C ASP A 31 19.02 9.57 12.81
N GLY A 32 19.34 8.61 13.70
CA GLY A 32 18.54 8.35 14.92
C GLY A 32 17.29 7.52 14.72
N LYS A 33 17.06 6.93 13.52
CA LYS A 33 15.97 5.98 13.29
C LYS A 33 15.99 4.86 14.33
N GLN A 34 14.82 4.50 14.84
CA GLN A 34 14.60 3.30 15.64
C GLN A 34 13.82 2.24 14.84
N PRO A 35 13.80 0.98 15.29
CA PRO A 35 13.09 -0.08 14.59
C PRO A 35 11.59 0.18 14.44
N ASN A 36 11.06 -0.19 13.29
CA ASN A 36 9.63 -0.24 13.01
C ASN A 36 9.15 -1.69 12.75
N SER A 37 7.85 -1.87 12.56
CA SER A 37 7.22 -3.18 12.36
C SER A 37 7.81 -3.97 11.17
N SER A 38 8.31 -3.29 10.15
CA SER A 38 8.91 -3.95 8.97
C SER A 38 10.33 -4.46 9.22
N ASP A 39 11.03 -3.94 10.22
CA ASP A 39 12.46 -4.22 10.47
C ASP A 39 12.74 -5.55 11.19
N VAL A 40 11.70 -6.27 11.64
CA VAL A 40 11.84 -7.50 12.45
C VAL A 40 11.44 -8.78 11.71
N GLN A 41 11.26 -8.69 10.41
CA GLN A 41 10.93 -9.82 9.54
C GLN A 41 12.18 -10.27 8.76
N PRO A 42 12.79 -11.42 9.07
CA PRO A 42 13.96 -11.91 8.38
C PRO A 42 13.62 -12.53 7.03
N TYR A 43 14.57 -12.57 6.11
CA TYR A 43 14.51 -13.46 4.96
C TYR A 43 14.77 -14.91 5.40
N LEU A 44 13.88 -15.82 5.03
CA LEU A 44 13.97 -17.23 5.38
C LEU A 44 14.41 -18.04 4.16
N LYS A 45 15.71 -18.31 4.09
CA LYS A 45 16.33 -19.02 2.96
C LYS A 45 15.80 -20.44 2.80
N GLY A 46 15.51 -20.81 1.55
CA GLY A 46 15.19 -22.18 1.16
C GLY A 46 13.72 -22.59 1.32
N LEU A 47 12.86 -21.64 1.73
CA LEU A 47 11.42 -21.88 1.75
C LEU A 47 10.79 -21.62 0.38
N SER A 48 9.79 -22.42 0.04
CA SER A 48 8.93 -22.18 -1.12
C SER A 48 8.01 -20.97 -0.89
N ASN A 49 7.43 -20.42 -1.97
CA ASN A 49 6.47 -19.30 -1.84
C ASN A 49 5.24 -19.70 -1.01
N GLU A 50 4.78 -20.96 -1.10
CA GLU A 50 3.66 -21.47 -0.29
C GLU A 50 4.02 -21.54 1.21
N GLU A 51 5.24 -21.97 1.54
CA GLU A 51 5.73 -22.02 2.92
C GLU A 51 5.86 -20.62 3.52
N ILE A 52 6.39 -19.66 2.75
CA ILE A 52 6.46 -18.25 3.15
C ILE A 52 5.06 -17.71 3.45
N GLN A 53 4.10 -17.87 2.52
CA GLN A 53 2.72 -17.43 2.71
C GLN A 53 2.03 -18.11 3.89
N PHE A 54 2.35 -19.37 4.15
CA PHE A 54 1.84 -20.07 5.32
C PHE A 54 2.35 -19.43 6.61
N LEU A 55 3.65 -19.11 6.69
CA LEU A 55 4.24 -18.47 7.87
C LEU A 55 3.71 -17.05 8.08
N GLU A 56 3.52 -16.28 7.03
CA GLU A 56 2.91 -14.94 7.10
C GLU A 56 1.53 -14.99 7.76
N LYS A 57 0.70 -15.95 7.36
CA LYS A 57 -0.64 -16.16 7.95
C LYS A 57 -0.61 -16.58 9.43
N GLN A 58 0.53 -17.07 9.93
CA GLN A 58 0.66 -17.39 11.36
C GLN A 58 0.69 -16.14 12.26
N GLY A 59 0.98 -14.97 11.69
CA GLY A 59 1.07 -13.70 12.42
C GLY A 59 2.25 -13.65 13.40
N MET A 60 2.55 -12.44 13.87
CA MET A 60 3.66 -12.17 14.79
C MET A 60 3.26 -12.36 16.26
N THR A 61 4.23 -12.75 17.09
CA THR A 61 4.13 -12.78 18.56
C THR A 61 5.10 -11.79 19.18
N VAL A 62 4.86 -11.37 20.43
CA VAL A 62 5.80 -10.51 21.18
C VAL A 62 7.19 -11.14 21.29
N ALA A 63 7.26 -12.47 21.45
CA ALA A 63 8.53 -13.19 21.48
C ALA A 63 9.28 -13.06 20.14
N MET A 64 8.62 -13.27 19.00
CA MET A 64 9.21 -13.12 17.67
C MET A 64 9.71 -11.68 17.41
N VAL A 65 8.96 -10.66 17.85
CA VAL A 65 9.39 -9.26 17.75
C VAL A 65 10.69 -9.04 18.52
N LYS A 66 10.76 -9.49 19.77
CA LYS A 66 11.97 -9.35 20.61
C LYS A 66 13.15 -10.13 20.06
N GLU A 67 12.91 -11.32 19.53
CA GLU A 67 13.92 -12.13 18.86
C GLU A 67 14.45 -11.42 17.61
N GLY A 68 13.56 -10.91 16.75
CA GLY A 68 13.96 -10.16 15.55
C GLY A 68 14.78 -8.90 15.87
N LEU A 69 14.49 -8.21 16.98
CA LEU A 69 15.30 -7.06 17.43
C LEU A 69 16.71 -7.47 17.91
N ALA A 70 16.84 -8.63 18.54
CA ALA A 70 18.10 -9.11 19.11
C ALA A 70 18.94 -9.94 18.12
N ASP A 71 18.32 -10.44 17.05
CA ASP A 71 18.97 -11.36 16.12
C ASP A 71 20.01 -10.65 15.24
N THR A 72 21.18 -11.25 15.18
CA THR A 72 22.32 -10.84 14.34
C THR A 72 22.75 -11.92 13.36
N THR A 73 22.00 -13.01 13.26
CA THR A 73 22.35 -14.21 12.48
C THR A 73 21.62 -14.29 11.16
N HIS A 74 20.38 -13.81 11.10
CA HIS A 74 19.59 -13.75 9.87
C HIS A 74 19.77 -12.42 9.13
N PHE A 75 19.51 -12.46 7.85
CA PHE A 75 19.43 -11.25 7.03
C PHE A 75 18.01 -10.65 7.09
N TYR A 76 17.95 -9.34 7.32
CA TYR A 76 16.72 -8.56 7.38
C TYR A 76 16.69 -7.59 6.20
N PRO A 77 16.11 -7.97 5.06
CA PRO A 77 16.22 -7.21 3.82
C PRO A 77 15.75 -5.76 3.92
N LYS A 78 14.66 -5.52 4.66
CA LYS A 78 14.09 -4.17 4.81
C LYS A 78 14.98 -3.22 5.62
N ARG A 79 15.86 -3.72 6.51
CA ARG A 79 16.88 -2.89 7.19
C ARG A 79 17.90 -2.29 6.22
N HIS A 80 18.06 -2.91 5.06
CA HIS A 80 18.99 -2.49 4.03
C HIS A 80 18.30 -1.85 2.83
N GLY A 81 17.10 -2.31 2.47
CA GLY A 81 16.37 -1.87 1.29
C GLY A 81 17.22 -1.93 0.03
N ILE A 82 17.02 -0.99 -0.85
CA ILE A 82 17.88 -0.74 -2.01
C ILE A 82 18.84 0.43 -1.78
N ASP A 83 18.93 0.89 -0.54
CA ASP A 83 19.69 2.08 -0.11
C ASP A 83 19.13 3.39 -0.70
N PHE A 84 17.83 3.45 -0.90
CA PHE A 84 17.17 4.62 -1.49
C PHE A 84 17.38 5.87 -0.65
N TYR A 85 17.52 5.74 0.68
CA TYR A 85 17.83 6.85 1.58
C TYR A 85 19.06 7.66 1.12
N HIS A 86 20.10 6.99 0.61
CA HIS A 86 21.32 7.65 0.12
C HIS A 86 21.33 7.87 -1.39
N THR A 87 20.56 7.08 -2.17
CA THR A 87 20.61 7.10 -3.64
C THR A 87 19.43 7.81 -4.28
N TYR A 88 18.49 8.35 -3.50
CA TYR A 88 17.23 8.93 -4.00
C TYR A 88 17.45 9.98 -5.09
N GLU A 89 18.50 10.79 -5.02
CA GLU A 89 18.76 11.83 -6.03
C GLU A 89 18.95 11.22 -7.42
N SER A 90 19.83 10.22 -7.54
CA SER A 90 20.11 9.53 -8.81
C SER A 90 18.95 8.63 -9.25
N ASP A 91 18.26 7.98 -8.32
CA ASP A 91 17.14 7.12 -8.61
C ASP A 91 15.95 7.95 -9.14
N LEU A 92 15.67 9.14 -8.56
CA LEU A 92 14.65 10.06 -9.05
C LEU A 92 14.99 10.64 -10.43
N GLU A 93 16.27 10.86 -10.75
CA GLU A 93 16.72 11.25 -12.09
C GLU A 93 16.45 10.16 -13.14
N LEU A 94 16.68 8.88 -12.79
CA LEU A 94 16.33 7.75 -13.66
C LEU A 94 14.82 7.65 -13.91
N LEU A 95 14.01 7.89 -12.88
CA LEU A 95 12.54 7.89 -13.01
C LEU A 95 12.05 9.06 -13.86
N ALA A 96 12.64 10.24 -13.70
CA ALA A 96 12.35 11.40 -14.55
C ALA A 96 12.77 11.17 -16.02
N GLU A 97 13.89 10.47 -16.27
CA GLU A 97 14.29 10.05 -17.62
C GLU A 97 13.26 9.12 -18.28
N MET A 98 12.61 8.25 -17.49
CA MET A 98 11.49 7.42 -17.95
C MET A 98 10.24 8.22 -18.27
N GLY A 99 10.18 9.48 -17.83
CA GLY A 99 9.09 10.41 -18.12
C GLY A 99 8.00 10.46 -17.06
N LEU A 100 8.21 9.90 -15.87
CA LEU A 100 7.23 9.94 -14.78
C LEU A 100 6.79 11.37 -14.48
N LYS A 101 5.49 11.55 -14.25
CA LYS A 101 4.84 12.81 -13.87
C LYS A 101 4.51 12.86 -12.38
N ALA A 102 4.49 11.71 -11.71
CA ALA A 102 4.29 11.62 -10.27
C ALA A 102 5.17 10.54 -9.66
N PHE A 103 5.56 10.74 -8.41
CA PHE A 103 6.27 9.73 -7.63
C PHE A 103 5.65 9.62 -6.24
N ARG A 104 5.17 8.42 -5.91
CA ARG A 104 4.65 8.10 -4.59
C ARG A 104 5.70 7.41 -3.74
N THR A 105 5.86 7.89 -2.51
CA THR A 105 6.63 7.21 -1.46
C THR A 105 5.99 7.43 -0.09
N SER A 106 6.54 6.80 0.95
CA SER A 106 6.11 7.01 2.33
C SER A 106 7.17 7.76 3.16
N ILE A 107 6.73 8.25 4.31
CA ILE A 107 7.60 8.79 5.35
C ILE A 107 7.60 7.81 6.51
N ASP A 108 8.78 7.29 6.87
CA ASP A 108 8.94 6.34 7.98
C ASP A 108 8.68 7.05 9.32
N TRP A 109 7.58 6.69 10.01
CA TRP A 109 7.23 7.24 11.31
C TRP A 109 8.36 7.07 12.31
N SER A 110 9.04 5.93 12.32
CA SER A 110 10.16 5.65 13.23
C SER A 110 11.44 6.44 12.94
N ARG A 111 11.51 7.19 11.83
CA ARG A 111 12.56 8.19 11.61
C ARG A 111 12.20 9.54 12.21
N VAL A 112 10.94 9.95 12.06
CA VAL A 112 10.46 11.28 12.48
C VAL A 112 10.19 11.30 13.98
N PHE A 113 9.61 10.24 14.53
CA PHE A 113 9.43 10.01 15.97
C PHE A 113 9.93 8.60 16.28
N PRO A 114 11.20 8.44 16.67
CA PRO A 114 11.87 7.15 16.78
C PRO A 114 11.14 6.09 17.61
N ASN A 115 10.58 6.46 18.74
CA ASN A 115 9.75 5.58 19.56
C ASN A 115 8.24 5.79 19.35
N GLY A 116 7.85 6.84 18.61
CA GLY A 116 6.47 7.18 18.31
C GLY A 116 5.79 8.05 19.37
N ASP A 117 6.35 8.16 20.56
CA ASP A 117 5.77 8.88 21.71
C ASP A 117 6.56 10.13 22.16
N GLU A 118 7.62 10.50 21.45
CA GLU A 118 8.37 11.72 21.71
C GLU A 118 7.50 12.98 21.56
N ASN A 119 7.86 14.04 22.31
CA ASN A 119 7.19 15.33 22.21
C ASN A 119 7.72 16.20 21.05
N THR A 120 8.94 15.92 20.58
CA THR A 120 9.61 16.67 19.52
C THR A 120 10.07 15.72 18.42
N PRO A 121 9.93 16.12 17.14
CA PRO A 121 10.37 15.29 16.03
C PRO A 121 11.89 15.27 15.89
N ASN A 122 12.38 14.30 15.17
CA ASN A 122 13.76 14.23 14.72
C ASN A 122 13.97 15.16 13.51
N GLU A 123 14.65 16.28 13.73
CA GLU A 123 14.90 17.28 12.68
C GLU A 123 15.78 16.78 11.54
N ALA A 124 16.70 15.84 11.77
CA ALA A 124 17.50 15.26 10.71
C ALA A 124 16.63 14.48 9.72
N ALA A 125 15.67 13.70 10.22
CA ALA A 125 14.71 12.98 9.39
C ALA A 125 13.79 13.93 8.60
N LEU A 126 13.24 14.95 9.24
CA LEU A 126 12.40 15.94 8.54
C LEU A 126 13.16 16.67 7.44
N ALA A 127 14.42 17.08 7.70
CA ALA A 127 15.26 17.73 6.71
C ALA A 127 15.61 16.80 5.53
N HIS A 128 15.79 15.50 5.79
CA HIS A 128 16.01 14.50 4.73
C HIS A 128 14.78 14.39 3.83
N TYR A 129 13.59 14.15 4.39
CA TYR A 129 12.36 14.04 3.60
C TYR A 129 12.01 15.32 2.86
N GLU A 130 12.28 16.48 3.46
CA GLU A 130 12.10 17.76 2.77
C GLU A 130 12.98 17.88 1.53
N LYS A 131 14.26 17.51 1.61
CA LYS A 131 15.18 17.48 0.47
C LYS A 131 14.74 16.50 -0.61
N MET A 132 14.28 15.31 -0.21
CA MET A 132 13.77 14.31 -1.13
C MET A 132 12.53 14.82 -1.90
N ILE A 133 11.58 15.46 -1.21
CA ILE A 133 10.41 16.07 -1.84
C ILE A 133 10.81 17.21 -2.77
N ASP A 134 11.75 18.05 -2.37
CA ASP A 134 12.30 19.11 -3.23
C ASP A 134 12.94 18.52 -4.50
N LYS A 135 13.66 17.40 -4.38
CA LYS A 135 14.22 16.70 -5.54
C LYS A 135 13.15 16.13 -6.46
N ILE A 136 12.09 15.48 -5.92
CA ILE A 136 10.96 14.99 -6.71
C ILE A 136 10.39 16.12 -7.57
N ARG A 137 10.12 17.28 -6.95
CA ARG A 137 9.60 18.46 -7.63
C ARG A 137 10.58 19.05 -8.64
N ALA A 138 11.86 19.11 -8.28
CA ALA A 138 12.92 19.67 -9.13
C ALA A 138 13.12 18.87 -10.42
N VAL A 139 12.88 17.55 -10.42
CA VAL A 139 12.94 16.71 -11.62
C VAL A 139 11.60 16.68 -12.39
N GLY A 140 10.61 17.47 -11.98
CA GLY A 140 9.33 17.65 -12.68
C GLY A 140 8.24 16.64 -12.35
N MET A 141 8.34 15.93 -11.22
CA MET A 141 7.33 15.01 -10.75
C MET A 141 6.50 15.62 -9.62
N GLU A 142 5.20 15.27 -9.55
CA GLU A 142 4.31 15.59 -8.44
C GLU A 142 4.56 14.58 -7.29
N PRO A 143 4.88 15.04 -6.06
CA PRO A 143 5.01 14.14 -4.94
C PRO A 143 3.64 13.68 -4.43
N ILE A 144 3.47 12.36 -4.26
CA ILE A 144 2.34 11.73 -3.58
C ILE A 144 2.90 11.07 -2.33
N ILE A 145 2.51 11.53 -1.15
CA ILE A 145 3.14 11.10 0.10
C ILE A 145 2.16 10.28 0.95
N THR A 146 2.61 9.09 1.36
CA THR A 146 1.91 8.25 2.33
C THR A 146 2.49 8.49 3.72
N MET A 147 1.65 8.86 4.70
CA MET A 147 2.13 9.16 6.05
C MET A 147 2.52 7.88 6.81
N LEU A 148 1.77 6.79 6.65
CA LEU A 148 2.07 5.49 7.27
C LEU A 148 1.93 4.37 6.25
N HIS A 149 3.03 3.69 5.93
CA HIS A 149 3.09 2.53 5.02
C HIS A 149 3.80 1.36 5.70
N TYR A 150 3.23 0.89 6.84
CA TYR A 150 3.75 -0.23 7.62
C TYR A 150 5.05 0.07 8.41
N GLU A 151 5.33 1.35 8.70
CA GLU A 151 6.51 1.77 9.47
C GLU A 151 6.13 2.18 10.91
N MET A 152 5.27 1.41 11.59
CA MET A 152 4.89 1.72 12.96
C MET A 152 6.09 1.49 13.90
N PRO A 153 6.48 2.48 14.74
CA PRO A 153 7.55 2.31 15.72
C PRO A 153 7.29 1.12 16.65
N ILE A 154 8.27 0.23 16.83
CA ILE A 154 8.14 -0.99 17.65
C ILE A 154 7.75 -0.68 19.11
N ASN A 155 8.22 0.44 19.66
CA ASN A 155 7.83 0.85 21.01
C ASN A 155 6.30 0.97 21.16
N LEU A 156 5.59 1.44 20.13
CA LEU A 156 4.12 1.54 20.17
C LEU A 156 3.44 0.17 20.24
N THR A 157 4.04 -0.85 19.64
CA THR A 157 3.57 -2.23 19.81
C THR A 157 3.85 -2.75 21.21
N LEU A 158 5.11 -2.67 21.67
CA LEU A 158 5.53 -3.30 22.91
C LEU A 158 5.01 -2.60 24.17
N THR A 159 4.83 -1.28 24.13
CA THR A 159 4.40 -0.46 25.27
C THR A 159 2.89 -0.23 25.27
N TYR A 160 2.30 -0.01 24.09
CA TYR A 160 0.89 0.41 23.97
C TYR A 160 -0.01 -0.72 23.43
N GLY A 161 0.52 -1.80 22.85
CA GLY A 161 -0.26 -2.85 22.19
C GLY A 161 -0.74 -2.42 20.79
N GLY A 162 0.00 -1.56 20.12
CA GLY A 162 -0.31 -1.10 18.77
C GLY A 162 -1.57 -0.25 18.71
N TRP A 163 -2.25 -0.29 17.58
CA TRP A 163 -3.44 0.54 17.31
C TRP A 163 -4.68 0.20 18.15
N THR A 164 -4.68 -0.89 18.94
CA THR A 164 -5.79 -1.16 19.86
C THR A 164 -5.89 -0.14 20.99
N ASN A 165 -4.80 0.55 21.30
CA ASN A 165 -4.75 1.57 22.35
C ASN A 165 -5.09 2.96 21.81
N LYS A 166 -6.14 3.58 22.37
CA LYS A 166 -6.58 4.93 21.98
C LYS A 166 -5.51 6.02 22.13
N ALA A 167 -4.49 5.82 22.98
CA ALA A 167 -3.37 6.77 23.08
C ALA A 167 -2.62 6.93 21.75
N VAL A 168 -2.55 5.87 20.94
CA VAL A 168 -1.88 5.89 19.62
C VAL A 168 -2.56 6.87 18.66
N ILE A 169 -3.86 7.13 18.80
CA ILE A 169 -4.59 8.13 18.01
C ILE A 169 -3.92 9.51 18.15
N SER A 170 -3.63 9.94 19.38
CA SER A 170 -3.03 11.26 19.62
C SER A 170 -1.56 11.32 19.21
N LEU A 171 -0.85 10.20 19.32
CA LEU A 171 0.53 10.08 18.85
C LEU A 171 0.61 10.21 17.33
N PHE A 172 -0.27 9.53 16.61
CA PHE A 172 -0.36 9.64 15.15
C PHE A 172 -0.87 11.02 14.70
N GLU A 173 -1.84 11.61 15.38
CA GLU A 173 -2.27 12.98 15.12
C GLU A 173 -1.09 13.96 15.20
N ARG A 174 -0.24 13.83 16.23
CA ARG A 174 0.99 14.64 16.38
C ARG A 174 1.93 14.45 15.20
N TYR A 175 2.18 13.20 14.81
CA TYR A 175 2.99 12.87 13.65
C TYR A 175 2.44 13.48 12.36
N GLY A 176 1.15 13.27 12.07
CA GLY A 176 0.49 13.85 10.90
C GLY A 176 0.54 15.37 10.85
N LYS A 177 0.29 16.05 11.98
CA LYS A 177 0.42 17.51 12.10
C LYS A 177 1.84 17.97 11.80
N CYS A 178 2.83 17.31 12.38
CA CYS A 178 4.25 17.61 12.13
C CYS A 178 4.62 17.53 10.64
N LEU A 179 4.15 16.51 9.95
CA LEU A 179 4.38 16.37 8.50
C LEU A 179 3.68 17.46 7.70
N LEU A 180 2.42 17.75 8.01
CA LEU A 180 1.66 18.78 7.31
C LEU A 180 2.22 20.18 7.52
N ASP A 181 2.67 20.50 8.74
CA ASP A 181 3.31 21.79 9.04
C ASP A 181 4.61 21.98 8.26
N ARG A 182 5.42 20.92 8.18
CA ARG A 182 6.73 21.00 7.53
C ARG A 182 6.65 20.91 6.00
N LEU A 183 5.78 20.03 5.47
CA LEU A 183 5.81 19.60 4.08
C LEU A 183 4.52 19.93 3.32
N GLY A 184 3.43 20.32 3.99
CA GLY A 184 2.13 20.53 3.38
C GLY A 184 2.11 21.56 2.26
N HIS A 185 2.95 22.60 2.35
CA HIS A 185 3.10 23.61 1.30
C HIS A 185 3.86 23.10 0.04
N LYS A 186 4.45 21.89 0.08
CA LYS A 186 5.22 21.27 -1.01
C LYS A 186 4.52 20.07 -1.62
N VAL A 187 3.55 19.47 -0.93
CA VAL A 187 2.88 18.23 -1.31
C VAL A 187 1.38 18.44 -1.37
N LYS A 188 0.79 18.23 -2.54
CA LYS A 188 -0.65 18.33 -2.74
C LYS A 188 -1.39 17.07 -2.31
N TYR A 189 -0.89 15.88 -2.68
CA TYR A 189 -1.58 14.60 -2.51
C TYR A 189 -0.99 13.80 -1.34
N TRP A 190 -1.82 13.57 -0.32
CA TRP A 190 -1.47 12.81 0.87
C TRP A 190 -2.35 11.58 1.01
N ILE A 191 -1.75 10.42 1.23
CA ILE A 191 -2.42 9.19 1.67
C ILE A 191 -2.12 9.04 3.15
N VAL A 192 -3.15 9.05 4.02
CA VAL A 192 -2.90 9.08 5.46
C VAL A 192 -2.40 7.72 5.97
N ILE A 193 -3.09 6.63 5.63
CA ILE A 193 -2.69 5.26 5.97
C ILE A 193 -2.80 4.39 4.72
N ASN A 194 -1.73 3.63 4.46
CA ASN A 194 -1.69 2.65 3.39
C ASN A 194 -2.61 1.47 3.69
N GLN A 195 -3.42 1.06 2.72
CA GLN A 195 -4.20 -0.19 2.72
C GLN A 195 -4.89 -0.48 4.08
N ILE A 196 -5.66 0.47 4.57
CA ILE A 196 -6.29 0.44 5.91
C ILE A 196 -7.19 -0.81 6.15
N ASN A 197 -7.55 -1.52 5.08
CA ASN A 197 -8.37 -2.74 5.13
C ASN A 197 -7.56 -4.04 5.32
N MET A 198 -6.22 -3.99 5.38
CA MET A 198 -5.38 -5.19 5.51
C MET A 198 -5.31 -5.76 6.93
N ILE A 199 -6.23 -5.38 7.81
CA ILE A 199 -6.23 -5.71 9.24
C ILE A 199 -6.30 -7.21 9.56
N GLN A 200 -6.92 -8.01 8.71
CA GLN A 200 -7.05 -9.46 8.91
C GLN A 200 -5.99 -10.27 8.17
N ILE A 201 -5.38 -9.71 7.14
CA ILE A 201 -4.35 -10.37 6.34
C ILE A 201 -2.97 -10.09 6.93
N GLU A 202 -2.73 -8.83 7.32
CA GLU A 202 -1.44 -8.34 7.82
C GLU A 202 -1.62 -7.55 9.14
N PRO A 203 -2.21 -8.13 10.19
CA PRO A 203 -2.49 -7.40 11.43
C PRO A 203 -1.23 -6.84 12.12
N TRP A 204 -0.08 -7.50 11.94
CA TRP A 204 1.20 -7.01 12.43
C TRP A 204 1.64 -5.72 11.71
N LEU A 205 1.67 -5.73 10.39
CA LEU A 205 2.14 -4.58 9.61
C LEU A 205 1.13 -3.43 9.63
N SER A 206 -0.17 -3.74 9.54
CA SER A 206 -1.23 -2.72 9.47
C SER A 206 -1.56 -2.09 10.82
N LEU A 207 -1.52 -2.87 11.91
CA LEU A 207 -1.99 -2.44 13.23
C LEU A 207 -0.92 -2.49 14.32
N GLY A 208 0.25 -3.06 14.06
CA GLY A 208 1.30 -3.26 15.06
C GLY A 208 0.84 -4.13 16.24
N ILE A 209 -0.01 -5.14 16.00
CA ILE A 209 -0.53 -6.01 17.05
C ILE A 209 0.06 -7.42 16.96
N CYS A 210 0.35 -8.02 18.11
CA CYS A 210 0.85 -9.38 18.20
C CYS A 210 -0.30 -10.32 18.61
N LYS A 211 -0.41 -11.47 17.93
CA LYS A 211 -1.52 -12.41 18.12
C LYS A 211 -1.63 -13.00 19.52
N ASP A 212 -0.50 -13.08 20.24
CA ASP A 212 -0.42 -13.62 21.62
C ASP A 212 -0.83 -12.60 22.70
N GLN A 213 -1.17 -11.38 22.31
CA GLN A 213 -1.66 -10.34 23.24
C GLN A 213 -3.19 -10.33 23.39
N TYR A 214 -3.92 -11.01 22.49
CA TYR A 214 -5.38 -10.91 22.41
C TYR A 214 -6.04 -12.29 22.32
N GLU A 215 -7.03 -12.53 23.17
CA GLU A 215 -7.86 -13.75 23.09
C GLU A 215 -8.82 -13.73 21.88
N ASN A 216 -9.31 -12.54 21.54
CA ASN A 216 -10.17 -12.31 20.37
C ASN A 216 -9.46 -11.36 19.39
N MET A 217 -8.78 -11.94 18.40
CA MET A 217 -8.07 -11.16 17.37
C MET A 217 -9.01 -10.27 16.55
N ALA A 218 -10.20 -10.77 16.19
CA ALA A 218 -11.16 -9.96 15.42
C ALA A 218 -11.58 -8.71 16.20
N GLN A 219 -11.78 -8.81 17.52
CA GLN A 219 -12.03 -7.66 18.39
C GLN A 219 -10.86 -6.64 18.33
N ALA A 220 -9.62 -7.12 18.43
CA ALA A 220 -8.42 -6.28 18.39
C ALA A 220 -8.25 -5.60 17.01
N GLU A 221 -8.44 -6.33 15.94
CA GLU A 221 -8.34 -5.85 14.56
C GLU A 221 -9.35 -4.73 14.28
N TYR A 222 -10.63 -4.94 14.59
CA TYR A 222 -11.66 -3.94 14.34
C TYR A 222 -11.60 -2.75 15.30
N GLN A 223 -11.15 -2.94 16.55
CA GLN A 223 -10.85 -1.81 17.44
C GLN A 223 -9.64 -1.02 16.94
N GLY A 224 -8.59 -1.71 16.50
CA GLY A 224 -7.40 -1.07 15.94
C GLY A 224 -7.73 -0.21 14.72
N VAL A 225 -8.51 -0.73 13.77
CA VAL A 225 -8.92 0.06 12.61
C VAL A 225 -9.88 1.19 12.96
N HIS A 226 -10.77 1.01 13.95
CA HIS A 226 -11.57 2.14 14.44
C HIS A 226 -10.67 3.29 14.91
N ASN A 227 -9.64 2.98 15.70
CA ASN A 227 -8.69 3.97 16.18
C ASN A 227 -7.89 4.62 15.03
N GLN A 228 -7.53 3.86 13.99
CA GLN A 228 -6.93 4.41 12.77
C GLN A 228 -7.89 5.36 12.04
N LEU A 229 -9.17 4.99 11.86
CA LEU A 229 -10.17 5.84 11.23
C LEU A 229 -10.35 7.16 11.97
N VAL A 230 -10.37 7.13 13.31
CA VAL A 230 -10.42 8.33 14.15
C VAL A 230 -9.17 9.18 13.98
N ALA A 231 -7.98 8.55 13.96
CA ALA A 231 -6.71 9.26 13.75
C ALA A 231 -6.65 9.92 12.37
N VAL A 232 -7.09 9.22 11.33
CA VAL A 232 -7.23 9.75 9.95
C VAL A 232 -8.14 10.97 9.94
N ALA A 233 -9.31 10.91 10.59
CA ALA A 233 -10.24 12.03 10.65
C ALA A 233 -9.66 13.24 11.42
N LYS A 234 -8.86 13.01 12.47
CA LYS A 234 -8.15 14.09 13.19
C LYS A 234 -7.09 14.77 12.32
N VAL A 235 -6.31 14.00 11.58
CA VAL A 235 -5.32 14.56 10.63
C VAL A 235 -6.04 15.33 9.53
N ARG A 236 -7.17 14.80 9.01
CA ARG A 236 -8.00 15.51 8.02
C ARG A 236 -8.57 16.81 8.56
N ALA A 237 -9.07 16.80 9.81
CA ALA A 237 -9.57 18.00 10.47
C ALA A 237 -8.49 19.08 10.57
N TYR A 238 -7.26 18.69 10.92
CA TYR A 238 -6.13 19.60 10.95
C TYR A 238 -5.77 20.13 9.55
N ALA A 239 -5.70 19.27 8.56
CA ALA A 239 -5.42 19.66 7.17
C ALA A 239 -6.37 20.75 6.65
N LYS A 240 -7.66 20.73 7.07
CA LYS A 240 -8.65 21.76 6.74
C LYS A 240 -8.34 23.14 7.35
N THR A 241 -7.51 23.22 8.38
CA THR A 241 -7.10 24.48 9.00
C THR A 241 -5.90 25.11 8.31
N LEU A 242 -5.20 24.35 7.48
CA LEU A 242 -4.07 24.78 6.68
C LEU A 242 -4.56 25.30 5.31
N ASP A 243 -3.65 25.86 4.52
CA ASP A 243 -4.00 26.43 3.21
C ASP A 243 -4.57 25.36 2.25
N ALA A 244 -5.40 25.81 1.31
CA ALA A 244 -6.55 25.12 0.76
C ALA A 244 -6.26 24.06 -0.34
N GLU A 245 -5.01 23.81 -0.75
CA GLU A 245 -4.75 22.91 -1.89
C GLU A 245 -4.47 21.43 -1.50
N LEU A 246 -4.45 21.12 -0.21
CA LEU A 246 -4.19 19.78 0.27
C LEU A 246 -5.32 18.82 -0.10
N GLN A 247 -4.97 17.70 -0.72
CA GLN A 247 -5.89 16.60 -1.02
C GLN A 247 -5.54 15.41 -0.13
N MET A 248 -6.47 15.04 0.75
CA MET A 248 -6.29 13.94 1.70
C MET A 248 -7.03 12.71 1.22
N GLY A 249 -6.30 11.64 0.95
CA GLY A 249 -6.84 10.38 0.44
C GLY A 249 -6.88 9.27 1.48
N THR A 250 -7.86 8.39 1.31
CA THR A 250 -7.84 7.06 1.92
C THR A 250 -7.30 6.04 0.94
N MET A 251 -6.70 4.97 1.44
CA MET A 251 -6.21 3.89 0.58
C MET A 251 -6.67 2.51 1.07
N VAL A 252 -7.08 1.69 0.12
CA VAL A 252 -7.43 0.29 0.33
C VAL A 252 -6.67 -0.63 -0.62
N ALA A 253 -6.32 -1.82 -0.15
CA ALA A 253 -5.97 -2.94 -1.01
C ALA A 253 -7.25 -3.46 -1.63
N ASP A 254 -7.40 -3.35 -2.95
CA ASP A 254 -8.59 -3.80 -3.63
C ASP A 254 -8.38 -5.18 -4.24
N GLY A 255 -9.41 -6.00 -4.13
CA GLY A 255 -9.47 -7.33 -4.72
C GLY A 255 -10.94 -7.67 -4.93
N THR A 256 -11.48 -7.26 -6.09
CA THR A 256 -12.83 -7.66 -6.49
C THR A 256 -13.05 -9.14 -6.27
N VAL A 257 -14.14 -9.50 -5.58
CA VAL A 257 -14.48 -10.89 -5.27
C VAL A 257 -15.59 -11.35 -6.21
N TYR A 258 -15.30 -12.40 -7.00
CA TYR A 258 -16.24 -13.04 -7.90
C TYR A 258 -16.96 -14.22 -7.23
N PRO A 259 -18.22 -14.52 -7.63
CA PRO A 259 -18.85 -15.78 -7.28
C PRO A 259 -18.27 -16.93 -8.13
N TYR A 260 -18.10 -18.11 -7.53
CA TYR A 260 -17.67 -19.31 -8.26
C TYR A 260 -18.64 -19.69 -9.39
N SER A 261 -19.92 -19.47 -9.17
CA SER A 261 -20.96 -19.74 -10.14
C SER A 261 -22.14 -18.77 -10.03
N CYS A 262 -23.11 -18.90 -10.95
CA CYS A 262 -24.37 -18.15 -10.88
C CYS A 262 -25.36 -18.66 -9.80
N ARG A 263 -24.98 -19.60 -8.95
CA ARG A 263 -25.80 -20.01 -7.81
C ARG A 263 -26.06 -18.81 -6.89
N PRO A 264 -27.31 -18.60 -6.43
CA PRO A 264 -27.63 -17.49 -5.54
C PRO A 264 -26.73 -17.41 -4.30
N ASP A 265 -26.34 -18.56 -3.71
CA ASP A 265 -25.47 -18.61 -2.53
C ASP A 265 -24.06 -18.08 -2.84
N ASP A 266 -23.46 -18.44 -3.99
CA ASP A 266 -22.15 -17.94 -4.43
C ASP A 266 -22.20 -16.42 -4.67
N VAL A 267 -23.27 -15.95 -5.35
CA VAL A 267 -23.47 -14.52 -5.63
C VAL A 267 -23.65 -13.70 -4.35
N VAL A 268 -24.43 -14.21 -3.40
CA VAL A 268 -24.63 -13.56 -2.10
C VAL A 268 -23.34 -13.53 -1.29
N LEU A 269 -22.57 -14.63 -1.29
CA LEU A 269 -21.29 -14.71 -0.58
C LEU A 269 -20.28 -13.69 -1.15
N ALA A 270 -20.13 -13.65 -2.47
CA ALA A 270 -19.24 -12.67 -3.14
C ALA A 270 -19.64 -11.22 -2.81
N MET A 271 -20.94 -10.91 -2.85
CA MET A 271 -21.46 -9.61 -2.46
C MET A 271 -21.15 -9.28 -0.99
N GLN A 272 -21.23 -10.25 -0.07
CA GLN A 272 -20.89 -10.04 1.34
C GLN A 272 -19.38 -9.74 1.54
N HIS A 273 -18.49 -10.45 0.84
CA HIS A 273 -17.06 -10.16 0.85
C HIS A 273 -16.75 -8.75 0.32
N ASN A 274 -17.31 -8.37 -0.84
CA ASN A 274 -17.13 -7.03 -1.39
C ASN A 274 -17.66 -5.93 -0.44
N ARG A 275 -18.80 -6.16 0.25
CA ARG A 275 -19.32 -5.22 1.26
C ARG A 275 -18.35 -4.98 2.42
N MET A 276 -17.63 -6.01 2.86
CA MET A 276 -16.66 -5.83 3.95
C MET A 276 -15.43 -5.03 3.51
N GLN A 277 -15.08 -5.00 2.23
CA GLN A 277 -14.11 -4.04 1.70
C GLN A 277 -14.69 -2.62 1.68
N TYR A 278 -15.94 -2.44 1.22
CA TYR A 278 -16.59 -1.12 1.22
C TYR A 278 -16.83 -0.56 2.62
N PHE A 279 -16.83 -1.37 3.67
CA PHE A 279 -16.90 -0.88 5.05
C PHE A 279 -15.88 0.22 5.31
N PHE A 280 -14.61 -0.01 4.98
CA PHE A 280 -13.51 0.93 5.23
C PHE A 280 -13.68 2.24 4.46
N THR A 281 -14.08 2.14 3.20
CA THR A 281 -14.31 3.31 2.35
C THR A 281 -15.63 4.03 2.67
N ASP A 282 -16.69 3.30 3.05
CA ASP A 282 -17.95 3.91 3.50
C ASP A 282 -17.74 4.84 4.70
N VAL A 283 -16.96 4.39 5.71
CA VAL A 283 -16.69 5.23 6.88
C VAL A 283 -15.92 6.48 6.48
N GLN A 284 -14.98 6.38 5.56
CA GLN A 284 -14.12 7.51 5.18
C GLN A 284 -14.74 8.47 4.16
N PHE A 285 -15.72 8.03 3.36
CA PHE A 285 -16.40 8.90 2.38
C PHE A 285 -17.81 9.32 2.79
N ARG A 286 -18.51 8.52 3.60
CA ARG A 286 -19.86 8.83 4.09
C ARG A 286 -19.85 9.30 5.55
N GLY A 287 -18.73 9.10 6.25
CA GLY A 287 -18.58 9.46 7.66
C GLY A 287 -19.38 8.57 8.63
N GLU A 288 -19.87 7.42 8.16
CA GLU A 288 -20.76 6.57 8.95
C GLU A 288 -20.44 5.09 8.76
N TYR A 289 -20.57 4.35 9.86
CA TYR A 289 -20.53 2.90 9.83
C TYR A 289 -21.78 2.35 9.15
N PRO A 290 -21.66 1.58 8.07
CA PRO A 290 -22.84 1.02 7.40
C PRO A 290 -23.52 -0.03 8.29
N LYS A 291 -24.84 -0.17 8.16
CA LYS A 291 -25.65 -1.10 8.97
C LYS A 291 -25.14 -2.54 8.91
N PHE A 292 -24.65 -2.98 7.76
CA PHE A 292 -24.11 -4.34 7.61
C PHE A 292 -22.85 -4.56 8.44
N ALA A 293 -22.02 -3.52 8.66
CA ALA A 293 -20.84 -3.63 9.51
C ALA A 293 -21.24 -3.82 10.99
N TRP A 294 -22.19 -3.04 11.49
CA TRP A 294 -22.72 -3.23 12.84
C TRP A 294 -23.33 -4.62 13.05
N ASN A 295 -24.05 -5.16 12.04
CA ASN A 295 -24.58 -6.53 12.09
C ASN A 295 -23.44 -7.55 12.13
N TYR A 296 -22.43 -7.38 11.28
CA TYR A 296 -21.23 -8.23 11.28
C TYR A 296 -20.52 -8.24 12.65
N PHE A 297 -20.35 -7.07 13.26
CA PHE A 297 -19.75 -6.95 14.59
C PHE A 297 -20.56 -7.71 15.63
N LYS A 298 -21.88 -7.53 15.65
CA LYS A 298 -22.79 -8.23 16.56
C LYS A 298 -22.72 -9.74 16.38
N GLU A 299 -22.75 -10.23 15.15
CA GLU A 299 -22.74 -11.67 14.81
C GLU A 299 -21.39 -12.32 15.17
N ASN A 300 -20.29 -11.57 15.10
CA ASN A 300 -18.96 -12.06 15.43
C ASN A 300 -18.48 -11.65 16.85
N GLN A 301 -19.38 -11.19 17.71
CA GLN A 301 -19.10 -10.81 19.10
C GLN A 301 -18.00 -9.73 19.22
N ILE A 302 -17.95 -8.79 18.27
CA ILE A 302 -17.06 -7.64 18.26
C ILE A 302 -17.80 -6.46 18.89
N SER A 303 -17.24 -5.90 19.96
CA SER A 303 -17.79 -4.75 20.67
C SER A 303 -16.79 -3.60 20.63
N LEU A 304 -17.00 -2.66 19.71
CA LEU A 304 -16.13 -1.50 19.57
C LEU A 304 -16.36 -0.47 20.69
N GLU A 305 -15.27 0.02 21.25
CA GLU A 305 -15.28 1.19 22.13
C GLU A 305 -15.35 2.48 21.29
N VAL A 306 -16.54 2.91 20.97
CA VAL A 306 -16.83 4.08 20.14
C VAL A 306 -17.59 5.12 20.94
N THR A 307 -17.21 6.39 20.81
CA THR A 307 -17.92 7.53 21.41
C THR A 307 -18.71 8.30 20.33
N GLU A 308 -19.75 9.05 20.75
CA GLU A 308 -20.49 9.91 19.81
C GLU A 308 -19.62 11.03 19.23
N ASP A 309 -18.65 11.54 20.00
CA ASP A 309 -17.70 12.56 19.52
C ASP A 309 -16.79 11.99 18.40
N GLU A 310 -16.35 10.72 18.51
CA GLU A 310 -15.60 10.03 17.46
C GLU A 310 -16.45 9.85 16.21
N LEU A 311 -17.71 9.46 16.34
CA LEU A 311 -18.64 9.34 15.21
C LEU A 311 -18.91 10.69 14.55
N GLN A 312 -19.07 11.75 15.32
CA GLN A 312 -19.24 13.10 14.78
C GLN A 312 -17.99 13.56 14.03
N LEU A 313 -16.79 13.30 14.57
CA LEU A 313 -15.51 13.62 13.93
C LEU A 313 -15.40 12.93 12.56
N LEU A 314 -15.79 11.66 12.46
CA LEU A 314 -15.80 10.91 11.19
C LEU A 314 -16.77 11.55 10.18
N ARG A 315 -17.99 11.91 10.59
CA ARG A 315 -18.98 12.57 9.72
C ARG A 315 -18.48 13.89 9.15
N GLU A 316 -17.76 14.67 9.94
CA GLU A 316 -17.28 16.00 9.55
C GLU A 316 -15.99 15.97 8.73
N ASN A 317 -15.24 14.87 8.73
CA ASN A 317 -13.88 14.82 8.17
C ASN A 317 -13.69 13.68 7.17
N THR A 318 -14.55 13.63 6.15
CA THR A 318 -14.43 12.69 5.04
C THR A 318 -13.28 13.03 4.10
N MET A 319 -12.80 12.02 3.36
CA MET A 319 -11.65 12.12 2.46
C MET A 319 -12.00 12.74 1.11
N ASP A 320 -10.99 13.30 0.43
CA ASP A 320 -11.15 13.98 -0.85
C ASP A 320 -11.11 13.02 -2.03
N TYR A 321 -10.27 11.99 -2.01
CA TYR A 321 -10.11 11.00 -3.07
C TYR A 321 -9.84 9.60 -2.52
N LEU A 322 -10.11 8.59 -3.36
CA LEU A 322 -9.81 7.19 -3.09
C LEU A 322 -8.48 6.80 -3.74
N ALA A 323 -7.54 6.27 -2.97
CA ALA A 323 -6.38 5.56 -3.49
C ALA A 323 -6.63 4.05 -3.41
N ILE A 324 -6.23 3.31 -4.43
CA ILE A 324 -6.31 1.85 -4.45
C ILE A 324 -4.95 1.24 -4.82
N SER A 325 -4.65 0.08 -4.25
CA SER A 325 -3.71 -0.89 -4.81
C SER A 325 -4.48 -2.04 -5.41
N TYR A 326 -4.17 -2.40 -6.64
CA TYR A 326 -4.79 -3.53 -7.32
C TYR A 326 -3.71 -4.44 -7.91
N TYR A 327 -3.75 -5.71 -7.54
CA TYR A 327 -2.80 -6.71 -8.04
C TYR A 327 -3.50 -7.94 -8.63
N PHE A 328 -4.62 -8.36 -8.04
CA PHE A 328 -5.39 -9.54 -8.43
C PHE A 328 -6.83 -9.46 -7.93
N SER A 329 -7.71 -10.26 -8.51
CA SER A 329 -9.06 -10.50 -8.02
C SER A 329 -9.10 -11.77 -7.16
N GLN A 330 -10.25 -12.02 -6.54
CA GLN A 330 -10.51 -13.22 -5.75
C GLN A 330 -11.80 -13.89 -6.22
N MET A 331 -11.99 -15.15 -5.86
CA MET A 331 -13.24 -15.88 -6.12
C MET A 331 -13.64 -16.67 -4.87
N VAL A 332 -14.96 -16.75 -4.60
CA VAL A 332 -15.51 -17.49 -3.45
C VAL A 332 -16.53 -18.55 -3.87
N ASP A 333 -16.45 -19.69 -3.22
CA ASP A 333 -17.31 -20.85 -3.43
C ASP A 333 -18.10 -21.15 -2.14
N ALA A 334 -19.42 -20.93 -2.15
CA ALA A 334 -20.28 -21.13 -1.00
C ALA A 334 -20.34 -22.60 -0.54
N THR A 335 -20.01 -23.56 -1.40
CA THR A 335 -19.96 -24.98 -1.01
C THR A 335 -18.77 -25.32 -0.13
N LYS A 336 -17.72 -24.51 -0.14
CA LYS A 336 -16.51 -24.63 0.68
C LYS A 336 -16.56 -23.77 1.94
N ASN A 337 -17.64 -23.05 2.18
CA ASN A 337 -17.78 -22.09 3.28
C ASN A 337 -18.02 -22.81 4.61
N THR A 338 -17.01 -23.52 5.10
CA THR A 338 -16.97 -23.99 6.50
C THR A 338 -16.44 -22.91 7.44
N ASN A 339 -15.52 -22.06 6.96
CA ASN A 339 -15.06 -20.79 7.53
C ASN A 339 -14.91 -19.77 6.39
N LYS A 340 -15.16 -18.48 6.63
CA LYS A 340 -15.13 -17.44 5.56
C LYS A 340 -13.82 -17.42 4.74
N ALA A 341 -12.68 -17.73 5.37
CA ALA A 341 -11.38 -17.81 4.68
C ALA A 341 -11.26 -19.01 3.75
N ASP A 342 -11.92 -20.13 4.06
CA ASP A 342 -11.85 -21.37 3.28
C ASP A 342 -12.68 -21.30 2.00
N ALA A 343 -13.57 -20.31 1.89
CA ALA A 343 -14.38 -20.10 0.71
C ALA A 343 -13.60 -19.51 -0.48
N ILE A 344 -12.43 -18.86 -0.22
CA ILE A 344 -11.57 -18.33 -1.29
C ILE A 344 -10.98 -19.48 -2.07
N THR A 345 -11.16 -19.44 -3.39
CA THR A 345 -10.72 -20.51 -4.30
C THR A 345 -10.13 -19.89 -5.59
N PRO A 346 -9.12 -20.53 -6.21
CA PRO A 346 -8.56 -20.04 -7.47
C PRO A 346 -9.62 -19.94 -8.57
N ASN A 347 -9.55 -18.88 -9.37
CA ASN A 347 -10.42 -18.67 -10.51
C ASN A 347 -9.92 -19.53 -11.68
N PRO A 348 -10.72 -20.51 -12.18
CA PRO A 348 -10.28 -21.44 -13.22
C PRO A 348 -10.08 -20.80 -14.60
N TYR A 349 -10.44 -19.52 -14.75
CA TYR A 349 -10.34 -18.77 -16.01
C TYR A 349 -9.16 -17.81 -16.05
N LEU A 350 -8.38 -17.71 -14.95
CA LEU A 350 -7.26 -16.80 -14.83
C LEU A 350 -5.94 -17.54 -14.62
N GLU A 351 -4.90 -17.03 -15.24
CA GLU A 351 -3.52 -17.45 -14.96
C GLU A 351 -3.02 -16.73 -13.71
N ALA A 352 -2.05 -17.33 -13.01
CA ALA A 352 -1.44 -16.73 -11.83
C ALA A 352 0.08 -16.61 -11.97
N ASN A 353 0.66 -15.63 -11.28
CA ASN A 353 2.10 -15.49 -11.16
C ASN A 353 2.70 -16.55 -10.20
N PRO A 354 4.04 -16.65 -10.05
CA PRO A 354 4.68 -17.60 -9.13
C PRO A 354 4.29 -17.48 -7.65
N TRP A 355 3.64 -16.40 -7.24
CA TRP A 355 3.10 -16.19 -5.89
C TRP A 355 1.59 -16.44 -5.79
N GLY A 356 0.97 -17.01 -6.83
CA GLY A 356 -0.45 -17.33 -6.85
C GLY A 356 -1.37 -16.13 -7.04
N TRP A 357 -0.86 -14.99 -7.50
CA TRP A 357 -1.66 -13.81 -7.81
C TRP A 357 -2.24 -13.91 -9.21
N GLU A 358 -3.54 -13.94 -9.30
CA GLU A 358 -4.29 -14.08 -10.55
C GLU A 358 -4.22 -12.81 -11.39
N ILE A 359 -3.99 -12.96 -12.70
CA ILE A 359 -3.86 -11.85 -13.65
C ILE A 359 -5.26 -11.51 -14.15
N ASP A 360 -5.83 -10.42 -13.66
CA ASP A 360 -7.19 -9.99 -13.98
C ASP A 360 -7.29 -8.49 -14.28
N PRO A 361 -7.02 -8.06 -15.51
CA PRO A 361 -7.21 -6.66 -15.91
C PRO A 361 -8.66 -6.21 -15.82
N GLN A 362 -9.64 -7.11 -16.12
CA GLN A 362 -11.06 -6.75 -16.06
C GLN A 362 -11.54 -6.52 -14.63
N GLY A 363 -10.92 -7.19 -13.66
CA GLY A 363 -11.18 -6.93 -12.24
C GLY A 363 -10.85 -5.49 -11.85
N LEU A 364 -9.75 -4.92 -12.39
CA LEU A 364 -9.44 -3.51 -12.16
C LEU A 364 -10.54 -2.58 -12.69
N TYR A 365 -11.01 -2.81 -13.93
CA TYR A 365 -12.12 -2.03 -14.49
C TYR A 365 -13.39 -2.15 -13.63
N ASN A 366 -13.71 -3.38 -13.19
CA ASN A 366 -14.86 -3.64 -12.33
C ASN A 366 -14.74 -2.85 -11.00
N SER A 367 -13.59 -2.91 -10.34
CA SER A 367 -13.31 -2.19 -9.10
C SER A 367 -13.45 -0.68 -9.26
N LEU A 368 -12.80 -0.11 -10.29
CA LEU A 368 -12.85 1.33 -10.57
C LEU A 368 -14.29 1.80 -10.81
N SER A 369 -15.07 1.04 -11.59
CA SER A 369 -16.46 1.36 -11.88
C SER A 369 -17.33 1.31 -10.62
N GLN A 370 -17.19 0.26 -9.79
CA GLN A 370 -17.96 0.12 -8.54
C GLN A 370 -17.65 1.23 -7.53
N TYR A 371 -16.38 1.61 -7.36
CA TYR A 371 -16.01 2.71 -6.48
C TYR A 371 -16.50 4.05 -7.01
N TRP A 372 -16.38 4.29 -8.31
CA TRP A 372 -16.91 5.48 -8.93
C TRP A 372 -18.42 5.61 -8.76
N ASP A 373 -19.17 4.56 -9.09
CA ASP A 373 -20.64 4.53 -8.91
C ASP A 373 -21.06 4.75 -7.45
N ARG A 374 -20.25 4.23 -6.50
CA ARG A 374 -20.57 4.30 -5.08
C ARG A 374 -20.31 5.66 -4.45
N TYR A 375 -19.23 6.34 -4.83
CA TYR A 375 -18.75 7.53 -4.11
C TYR A 375 -18.69 8.80 -4.96
N GLN A 376 -18.61 8.70 -6.28
CA GLN A 376 -18.40 9.85 -7.18
C GLN A 376 -17.24 10.74 -6.69
N LYS A 377 -16.12 10.10 -6.29
CA LYS A 377 -14.90 10.73 -5.81
C LYS A 377 -13.74 10.38 -6.74
N PRO A 378 -12.80 11.30 -6.96
CA PRO A 378 -11.62 11.01 -7.76
C PRO A 378 -10.90 9.76 -7.25
N ILE A 379 -10.34 8.95 -8.17
CA ILE A 379 -9.61 7.73 -7.86
C ILE A 379 -8.16 7.88 -8.28
N LEU A 380 -7.24 7.39 -7.44
CA LEU A 380 -5.82 7.30 -7.69
C LEU A 380 -5.42 5.83 -7.62
N ILE A 381 -4.95 5.23 -8.72
CA ILE A 381 -4.32 3.92 -8.66
C ILE A 381 -2.92 4.11 -8.06
N ALA A 382 -2.81 3.90 -6.75
CA ALA A 382 -1.59 4.13 -5.99
C ALA A 382 -0.56 3.03 -6.17
N GLU A 383 -1.02 1.83 -6.52
CA GLU A 383 -0.18 0.67 -6.81
C GLU A 383 -0.88 -0.26 -7.80
N ASN A 384 -0.16 -0.61 -8.87
CA ASN A 384 -0.46 -1.76 -9.72
C ASN A 384 0.87 -2.31 -10.26
N GLY A 385 1.10 -3.61 -10.22
CA GLY A 385 2.38 -4.17 -10.62
C GLY A 385 2.39 -5.69 -10.66
N PHE A 386 3.43 -6.23 -11.30
CA PHE A 386 3.60 -7.65 -11.54
C PHE A 386 4.93 -8.14 -10.98
N GLY A 387 4.87 -8.89 -9.88
CA GLY A 387 6.05 -9.53 -9.31
C GLY A 387 6.45 -10.76 -10.12
N MET A 388 7.71 -10.80 -10.57
CA MET A 388 8.25 -11.92 -11.35
C MET A 388 9.75 -12.10 -11.09
N TYR A 389 10.27 -13.30 -11.39
CA TYR A 389 11.70 -13.56 -11.39
C TYR A 389 12.32 -13.05 -12.68
N ASP A 390 13.14 -12.01 -12.58
CA ASP A 390 13.88 -11.48 -13.73
C ASP A 390 15.18 -12.25 -13.96
N LYS A 391 15.60 -12.37 -15.21
CA LYS A 391 16.88 -12.98 -15.61
C LYS A 391 17.71 -12.00 -16.41
N ILE A 392 18.99 -11.90 -16.06
CA ILE A 392 19.96 -11.14 -16.85
C ILE A 392 20.55 -12.06 -17.91
N GLU A 393 20.28 -11.80 -19.19
CA GLU A 393 20.81 -12.54 -20.32
C GLU A 393 21.60 -11.60 -21.24
N ALA A 394 22.89 -11.87 -21.45
CA ALA A 394 23.77 -11.01 -22.23
C ALA A 394 23.75 -9.51 -21.81
N GLY A 395 23.59 -9.24 -20.52
CA GLY A 395 23.55 -7.88 -19.96
C GLY A 395 22.21 -7.15 -20.15
N LYS A 396 21.17 -7.84 -20.61
CA LYS A 396 19.80 -7.31 -20.78
C LYS A 396 18.80 -8.09 -19.93
N ILE A 397 17.69 -7.46 -19.64
CA ILE A 397 16.57 -8.07 -18.94
C ILE A 397 15.34 -7.90 -19.83
N GLN A 398 14.88 -9.01 -20.40
CA GLN A 398 13.65 -9.07 -21.20
C GLN A 398 12.49 -9.41 -20.28
N ASP A 399 11.55 -8.48 -20.15
CA ASP A 399 10.43 -8.58 -19.23
C ASP A 399 9.09 -8.28 -19.91
N ASP A 400 8.87 -8.90 -21.08
CA ASP A 400 7.64 -8.76 -21.89
C ASP A 400 6.37 -9.12 -21.11
N TYR A 401 6.46 -10.07 -20.16
CA TYR A 401 5.37 -10.42 -19.25
C TYR A 401 4.92 -9.19 -18.42
N ARG A 402 5.83 -8.29 -18.06
CA ARG A 402 5.54 -7.07 -17.32
C ARG A 402 4.80 -6.06 -18.19
N THR A 403 5.29 -5.86 -19.42
CA THR A 403 4.66 -4.95 -20.37
C THR A 403 3.27 -5.41 -20.76
N SER A 404 3.08 -6.73 -20.94
CA SER A 404 1.76 -7.31 -21.18
C SER A 404 0.81 -7.07 -20.02
N TYR A 405 1.21 -7.42 -18.78
CA TYR A 405 0.39 -7.21 -17.59
C TYR A 405 -0.01 -5.74 -17.42
N LEU A 406 0.97 -4.82 -17.43
CA LEU A 406 0.70 -3.41 -17.21
C LEU A 406 -0.12 -2.81 -18.37
N GLY A 407 0.17 -3.19 -19.61
CA GLY A 407 -0.58 -2.72 -20.79
C GLY A 407 -2.06 -3.11 -20.72
N ASP A 408 -2.35 -4.36 -20.34
CA ASP A 408 -3.71 -4.84 -20.21
C ASP A 408 -4.46 -4.11 -19.08
N HIS A 409 -3.80 -3.83 -17.95
CA HIS A 409 -4.40 -3.06 -16.85
C HIS A 409 -4.60 -1.58 -17.20
N ILE A 410 -3.62 -0.94 -17.84
CA ILE A 410 -3.73 0.46 -18.29
C ILE A 410 -4.89 0.63 -19.29
N GLU A 411 -5.11 -0.33 -20.18
CA GLU A 411 -6.26 -0.31 -21.08
C GLU A 411 -7.58 -0.31 -20.32
N GLN A 412 -7.70 -1.07 -19.23
CA GLN A 412 -8.91 -1.08 -18.39
C GLN A 412 -9.07 0.21 -17.58
N VAL A 413 -7.99 0.87 -17.18
CA VAL A 413 -8.06 2.23 -16.61
C VAL A 413 -8.62 3.21 -17.62
N GLY A 414 -8.13 3.19 -18.87
CA GLY A 414 -8.66 4.02 -19.97
C GLY A 414 -10.14 3.75 -20.23
N ARG A 415 -10.57 2.49 -20.14
CA ARG A 415 -11.98 2.10 -20.25
C ARG A 415 -12.84 2.69 -19.13
N ALA A 416 -12.39 2.64 -17.87
CA ALA A 416 -13.10 3.24 -16.75
C ALA A 416 -13.24 4.77 -16.91
N ILE A 417 -12.18 5.44 -17.41
CA ILE A 417 -12.23 6.88 -17.75
C ILE A 417 -13.24 7.13 -18.87
N TYR A 418 -13.24 6.30 -19.92
CA TYR A 418 -14.20 6.42 -21.02
C TYR A 418 -15.65 6.31 -20.54
N ASP A 419 -15.91 5.44 -19.55
CA ASP A 419 -17.24 5.25 -18.93
C ASP A 419 -17.55 6.34 -17.86
N GLY A 420 -16.68 7.32 -17.66
CA GLY A 420 -16.94 8.51 -16.85
C GLY A 420 -16.29 8.53 -15.46
N ALA A 421 -15.45 7.56 -15.11
CA ALA A 421 -14.73 7.59 -13.85
C ALA A 421 -13.64 8.70 -13.88
N GLU A 422 -13.56 9.50 -12.82
CA GLU A 422 -12.48 10.47 -12.63
C GLU A 422 -11.27 9.77 -12.00
N ILE A 423 -10.25 9.50 -12.83
CA ILE A 423 -9.01 8.87 -12.38
C ILE A 423 -7.87 9.86 -12.58
N ILE A 424 -7.21 10.22 -11.47
CA ILE A 424 -6.19 11.30 -11.44
C ILE A 424 -4.77 10.80 -11.68
N ALA A 425 -4.48 9.54 -11.34
CA ALA A 425 -3.14 8.98 -11.46
C ALA A 425 -3.14 7.46 -11.64
N TYR A 426 -2.08 6.97 -12.27
CA TYR A 426 -1.70 5.56 -12.29
C TYR A 426 -0.24 5.44 -11.88
N CYS A 427 0.02 4.81 -10.73
CA CYS A 427 1.35 4.57 -10.20
C CYS A 427 1.72 3.10 -10.34
N ALA A 428 2.69 2.78 -11.21
CA ALA A 428 3.27 1.47 -11.29
C ALA A 428 4.02 1.16 -9.98
N TRP A 429 3.75 0.00 -9.37
CA TRP A 429 4.39 -0.39 -8.12
C TRP A 429 5.84 -0.83 -8.34
N GLY A 430 6.73 -0.30 -7.51
CA GLY A 430 8.14 -0.62 -7.53
C GLY A 430 8.82 -0.25 -8.85
N PRO A 431 8.74 0.98 -9.40
CA PRO A 431 9.34 1.32 -10.69
C PRO A 431 10.85 1.06 -10.72
N ILE A 432 11.49 1.08 -9.56
CA ILE A 432 12.81 0.49 -9.27
C ILE A 432 12.54 -0.75 -8.42
N ASP A 433 13.23 -1.87 -8.66
CA ASP A 433 13.08 -3.07 -7.84
C ASP A 433 13.32 -2.77 -6.36
N ILE A 434 12.42 -3.21 -5.51
CA ILE A 434 12.47 -3.07 -4.05
C ILE A 434 12.24 -4.41 -3.37
N VAL A 435 12.55 -4.50 -2.09
CA VAL A 435 12.25 -5.69 -1.27
C VAL A 435 10.74 -5.93 -1.24
N SER A 436 10.32 -7.17 -1.48
CA SER A 436 8.89 -7.54 -1.37
C SER A 436 8.37 -7.32 0.04
N CYS A 437 7.19 -6.72 0.17
CA CYS A 437 6.58 -6.42 1.47
C CYS A 437 6.30 -7.70 2.25
N SER A 438 5.63 -8.67 1.64
CA SER A 438 5.20 -9.90 2.27
C SER A 438 6.32 -10.94 2.35
N SER A 439 6.96 -11.27 1.25
CA SER A 439 7.90 -12.39 1.19
C SER A 439 9.34 -12.08 1.60
N GLN A 440 9.68 -10.85 1.93
CA GLN A 440 11.04 -10.39 2.25
C GLN A 440 12.07 -10.67 1.14
N GLN A 441 11.62 -10.95 -0.07
CA GLN A 441 12.45 -11.33 -1.22
C GLN A 441 12.76 -10.11 -2.08
N MET A 442 14.02 -10.00 -2.49
CA MET A 442 14.44 -9.07 -3.54
C MET A 442 14.23 -9.67 -4.94
N SER A 443 14.21 -10.99 -5.04
CA SER A 443 13.97 -11.74 -6.29
C SER A 443 12.55 -11.62 -6.82
N LYS A 444 11.58 -11.22 -6.00
CA LYS A 444 10.22 -10.84 -6.45
C LYS A 444 10.23 -9.43 -7.03
N ARG A 445 10.57 -9.32 -8.29
CA ARG A 445 10.86 -8.04 -8.94
C ARG A 445 9.66 -7.46 -9.65
N TYR A 446 9.43 -6.16 -9.42
CA TYR A 446 8.30 -5.41 -9.99
C TYR A 446 8.73 -4.35 -11.00
N GLY A 447 9.98 -3.87 -10.92
CA GLY A 447 10.42 -2.63 -11.49
C GLY A 447 10.73 -2.66 -12.99
N PHE A 448 10.81 -1.47 -13.56
CA PHE A 448 11.40 -1.16 -14.86
C PHE A 448 12.93 -1.02 -14.76
N ILE A 449 13.42 -0.85 -13.55
CA ILE A 449 14.84 -0.69 -13.22
C ILE A 449 15.22 -1.82 -12.27
N TYR A 450 16.11 -2.69 -12.73
CA TYR A 450 16.68 -3.77 -11.94
C TYR A 450 17.70 -3.22 -10.96
N VAL A 451 17.65 -3.71 -9.72
CA VAL A 451 18.67 -3.45 -8.71
C VAL A 451 19.49 -4.72 -8.48
N ASP A 452 20.78 -4.64 -8.66
CA ASP A 452 21.69 -5.79 -8.52
C ASP A 452 21.93 -6.13 -7.05
N ILE A 453 20.92 -6.78 -6.45
CA ILE A 453 20.94 -7.35 -5.09
C ILE A 453 20.17 -8.66 -5.12
N ASP A 454 20.68 -9.70 -4.44
CA ASP A 454 19.94 -10.94 -4.21
C ASP A 454 19.14 -10.90 -2.89
N ASP A 455 18.46 -12.01 -2.56
CA ASP A 455 17.63 -12.13 -1.35
C ASP A 455 18.45 -12.14 -0.05
N GLU A 456 19.76 -12.35 -0.12
CA GLU A 456 20.71 -12.33 1.01
C GLU A 456 21.47 -10.99 1.11
N GLY A 457 21.14 -10.01 0.24
CA GLY A 457 21.76 -8.68 0.24
C GLY A 457 23.09 -8.60 -0.50
N ASN A 458 23.52 -9.66 -1.20
CA ASN A 458 24.71 -9.66 -2.02
C ASN A 458 24.45 -8.99 -3.37
N GLY A 459 25.47 -8.30 -3.91
CA GLY A 459 25.39 -7.62 -5.20
C GLY A 459 26.04 -6.26 -5.17
N THR A 460 25.98 -5.57 -6.31
CA THR A 460 26.66 -4.27 -6.49
C THR A 460 25.74 -3.08 -6.25
N ARG A 461 24.44 -3.30 -6.09
CA ARG A 461 23.38 -2.27 -6.03
C ARG A 461 23.29 -1.40 -7.28
N LYS A 462 23.90 -1.77 -8.39
CA LYS A 462 23.79 -1.04 -9.65
C LYS A 462 22.36 -1.09 -10.16
N ARG A 463 21.91 0.01 -10.78
CA ARG A 463 20.64 0.14 -11.45
C ARG A 463 20.80 -0.19 -12.93
N LEU A 464 20.02 -1.14 -13.44
CA LEU A 464 20.03 -1.52 -14.85
C LEU A 464 18.61 -1.34 -15.41
N LYS A 465 18.47 -0.61 -16.51
CA LYS A 465 17.19 -0.45 -17.20
C LYS A 465 16.79 -1.77 -17.83
N LYS A 466 15.55 -2.23 -17.58
CA LYS A 466 14.93 -3.37 -18.25
C LYS A 466 14.34 -2.94 -19.60
N GLU A 467 13.92 -3.86 -20.43
CA GLU A 467 13.27 -3.50 -21.72
C GLU A 467 11.94 -2.76 -21.48
N SER A 468 11.22 -3.10 -20.42
CA SER A 468 10.01 -2.39 -19.99
C SER A 468 10.21 -0.91 -19.64
N PHE A 469 11.43 -0.45 -19.35
CA PHE A 469 11.72 0.96 -19.10
C PHE A 469 11.36 1.84 -20.30
N ASN A 470 11.83 1.46 -21.49
CA ASN A 470 11.54 2.20 -22.72
C ASN A 470 10.08 2.05 -23.15
N TRP A 471 9.49 0.88 -22.90
CA TRP A 471 8.07 0.67 -23.16
C TRP A 471 7.21 1.62 -22.32
N TYR A 472 7.43 1.70 -21.00
CA TYR A 472 6.63 2.58 -20.13
C TYR A 472 6.85 4.06 -20.45
N LYS A 473 8.10 4.43 -20.83
CA LYS A 473 8.39 5.77 -21.36
C LYS A 473 7.49 6.09 -22.56
N SER A 474 7.36 5.17 -23.53
CA SER A 474 6.51 5.37 -24.70
C SER A 474 5.01 5.43 -24.37
N VAL A 475 4.56 4.66 -23.35
CA VAL A 475 3.19 4.78 -22.83
C VAL A 475 2.93 6.20 -22.32
N ILE A 476 3.85 6.74 -21.51
CA ILE A 476 3.74 8.09 -20.95
C ILE A 476 3.77 9.16 -22.05
N GLU A 477 4.74 9.07 -22.98
CA GLU A 477 4.89 10.03 -24.09
C GLU A 477 3.69 10.07 -25.05
N SER A 478 2.96 8.95 -25.14
CA SER A 478 1.75 8.84 -25.97
C SER A 478 0.45 9.07 -25.19
N ASP A 479 0.51 9.51 -23.92
CA ASP A 479 -0.65 9.62 -23.03
C ASP A 479 -1.50 8.34 -23.04
N GLY A 480 -0.84 7.17 -22.95
CA GLY A 480 -1.47 5.87 -22.93
C GLY A 480 -2.05 5.38 -24.25
N ALA A 481 -1.79 6.06 -25.37
CA ALA A 481 -2.30 5.65 -26.69
C ALA A 481 -1.56 4.42 -27.26
N GLN A 482 -0.34 4.19 -26.83
CA GLN A 482 0.48 3.04 -27.25
C GLN A 482 0.84 2.20 -26.02
N LEU A 483 0.46 0.90 -26.05
CA LEU A 483 0.68 -0.07 -24.96
C LEU A 483 1.58 -1.20 -25.42
#